data_f796c63799077d45b4efd2f33b074693
#
_entry.id   f796c63799077d45b4efd2f33b074693
#
_cell.length_a   1.000
_cell.length_b   1.000
_cell.length_c   1.000
_cell.angle_alpha   90.00
_cell.angle_beta   90.00
_cell.angle_gamma   90.00
#
_symmetry.space_group_name_H-M   'P 1'
#
loop_
_entity.id
_entity.type
_entity.pdbx_description
1 polymer ?
#
loop_
_entity_poly.entity_id
_entity_poly.type
_entity_poly.pdbx_seq_one_letter_code
_entity_poly.pdbx_strand_id
1 'polypeptide(L)'
;ECDVIVADDGMQHYRLGRELEIAVLDPLTLGNGWLLPAGPLREPLARLREVDLVLAHGALDAGLQAAIGSVPVFSMRLRGEILRSLRDPQHSVTLESWRGRRVHAVAGIGRPQRFFAQLEAAGLEVLRHPFPDHHDFKAQDLVFSEPAPILMTAKDAVKCSAFAPDDSWEFPVQAQIGSGAAERILEKLEDGRTTA
;
A
#
# COMPACT_ATOMS: atom_id res chain seq x y z
N GLU A 1 -9.80 7.33 26.66
CA GLU A 1 -9.76 8.63 25.96
C GLU A 1 -8.96 8.45 24.68
N CYS A 2 -9.43 9.05 23.57
CA CYS A 2 -8.80 9.02 22.29
C CYS A 2 -8.34 10.44 21.95
N ASP A 3 -7.04 10.63 21.73
CA ASP A 3 -6.47 11.96 21.47
C ASP A 3 -6.45 12.30 19.97
N VAL A 4 -6.44 11.28 19.10
CA VAL A 4 -6.38 11.43 17.64
C VAL A 4 -7.27 10.38 16.98
N ILE A 5 -8.03 10.80 15.99
CA ILE A 5 -8.80 9.92 15.10
C ILE A 5 -8.18 9.99 13.71
N VAL A 6 -7.80 8.84 13.17
CA VAL A 6 -7.32 8.72 11.78
C VAL A 6 -8.45 8.17 10.91
N ALA A 7 -8.88 8.96 9.91
CA ALA A 7 -9.87 8.54 8.94
C ALA A 7 -9.17 8.03 7.66
N ASP A 8 -9.33 6.73 7.37
CA ASP A 8 -8.88 6.15 6.10
C ASP A 8 -9.88 6.48 4.98
N ASP A 9 -9.38 6.87 3.82
CA ASP A 9 -10.16 7.29 2.64
C ASP A 9 -11.15 8.44 2.95
N GLY A 10 -10.76 9.35 3.86
CA GLY A 10 -11.63 10.40 4.40
C GLY A 10 -11.74 11.66 3.55
N MET A 11 -10.98 11.84 2.46
CA MET A 11 -10.90 13.11 1.72
C MET A 11 -12.26 13.62 1.21
N GLN A 12 -13.14 12.74 0.76
CA GLN A 12 -14.47 13.09 0.23
C GLN A 12 -15.53 13.31 1.31
N HIS A 13 -15.21 13.10 2.58
CA HIS A 13 -16.12 13.31 3.70
C HIS A 13 -16.08 14.76 4.20
N TYR A 14 -16.51 15.73 3.39
CA TYR A 14 -16.43 17.16 3.66
C TYR A 14 -17.18 17.64 4.93
N ARG A 15 -18.11 16.83 5.45
CA ARG A 15 -18.81 17.15 6.70
C ARG A 15 -17.99 16.82 7.95
N LEU A 16 -16.92 16.05 7.81
CA LEU A 16 -16.01 15.72 8.90
C LEU A 16 -14.97 16.83 9.01
N GLY A 17 -15.05 17.60 10.11
CA GLY A 17 -13.98 18.55 10.46
C GLY A 17 -12.67 17.80 10.68
N ARG A 18 -11.58 18.37 10.23
CA ARG A 18 -10.25 17.75 10.34
C ARG A 18 -9.18 18.82 10.54
N GLU A 19 -8.24 18.55 11.42
CA GLU A 19 -7.09 19.41 11.68
C GLU A 19 -5.97 19.18 10.65
N LEU A 20 -5.91 17.98 10.10
CA LEU A 20 -4.87 17.59 9.14
C LEU A 20 -5.46 16.75 8.01
N GLU A 21 -5.11 17.07 6.78
CA GLU A 21 -5.47 16.31 5.59
C GLU A 21 -4.22 15.89 4.82
N ILE A 22 -4.05 14.57 4.68
CA ILE A 22 -2.90 13.95 3.99
C ILE A 22 -3.41 13.28 2.72
N ALA A 23 -2.90 13.71 1.56
CA ALA A 23 -3.13 13.00 0.31
C ALA A 23 -2.03 11.96 0.08
N VAL A 24 -2.42 10.69 -0.05
CA VAL A 24 -1.51 9.63 -0.51
C VAL A 24 -1.66 9.50 -2.01
N LEU A 25 -0.60 9.86 -2.74
CA LEU A 25 -0.59 9.94 -4.19
C LEU A 25 0.31 8.87 -4.80
N ASP A 26 -0.27 8.05 -5.65
CA ASP A 26 0.46 7.15 -6.55
C ASP A 26 0.25 7.63 -8.00
N PRO A 27 1.26 8.25 -8.64
CA PRO A 27 1.14 8.78 -10.00
C PRO A 27 0.66 7.75 -11.01
N LEU A 28 0.99 6.49 -10.79
CA LEU A 28 0.59 5.41 -11.68
C LEU A 28 -0.92 5.05 -11.56
N THR A 29 -1.65 5.51 -10.55
CA THR A 29 -3.09 5.26 -10.38
C THR A 29 -3.96 6.35 -11.01
N LEU A 30 -3.38 7.45 -11.44
CA LEU A 30 -4.12 8.60 -11.98
C LEU A 30 -4.71 8.35 -13.37
N GLY A 31 -4.27 7.30 -14.06
CA GLY A 31 -4.77 6.91 -15.37
C GLY A 31 -4.65 8.05 -16.40
N ASN A 32 -5.77 8.39 -17.01
CA ASN A 32 -5.84 9.50 -17.98
C ASN A 32 -6.03 10.89 -17.32
N GLY A 33 -6.08 10.97 -15.99
CA GLY A 33 -6.27 12.22 -15.26
C GLY A 33 -7.69 12.79 -15.27
N TRP A 34 -8.66 12.04 -15.77
CA TRP A 34 -10.05 12.46 -15.84
C TRP A 34 -10.85 11.99 -14.63
N LEU A 35 -11.91 12.75 -14.32
CA LEU A 35 -12.87 12.39 -13.28
C LEU A 35 -13.76 11.21 -13.70
N LEU A 36 -14.27 10.48 -12.72
CA LEU A 36 -15.32 9.49 -12.94
C LEU A 36 -16.53 10.12 -13.69
N PRO A 37 -17.15 9.40 -14.63
CA PRO A 37 -16.83 8.03 -15.08
C PRO A 37 -15.81 7.97 -16.23
N ALA A 38 -15.29 9.11 -16.74
CA ALA A 38 -14.38 9.17 -17.89
C ALA A 38 -12.94 8.77 -17.55
N GLY A 39 -12.58 8.75 -16.27
CA GLY A 39 -11.29 8.34 -15.74
C GLY A 39 -11.38 7.90 -14.28
N PRO A 40 -10.25 7.59 -13.64
CA PRO A 40 -10.25 7.02 -12.30
C PRO A 40 -10.38 8.03 -11.16
N LEU A 41 -10.27 9.34 -11.44
CA LEU A 41 -10.23 10.33 -10.38
C LEU A 41 -11.61 10.57 -9.77
N ARG A 42 -11.67 10.59 -8.44
CA ARG A 42 -12.87 10.99 -7.68
C ARG A 42 -12.99 12.51 -7.56
N GLU A 43 -11.83 13.20 -7.58
CA GLU A 43 -11.72 14.67 -7.50
C GLU A 43 -10.66 15.20 -8.46
N PRO A 44 -10.75 16.47 -8.87
CA PRO A 44 -9.74 17.05 -9.75
C PRO A 44 -8.38 17.15 -9.05
N LEU A 45 -7.28 17.05 -9.81
CA LEU A 45 -5.92 17.16 -9.27
C LEU A 45 -5.67 18.48 -8.54
N ALA A 46 -6.41 19.55 -8.90
CA ALA A 46 -6.32 20.83 -8.19
C ALA A 46 -6.65 20.73 -6.68
N ARG A 47 -7.43 19.72 -6.28
CA ARG A 47 -7.75 19.44 -4.87
C ARG A 47 -6.49 19.17 -4.02
N LEU A 48 -5.40 18.72 -4.66
CA LEU A 48 -4.11 18.53 -3.99
C LEU A 48 -3.49 19.82 -3.42
N ARG A 49 -3.98 21.00 -3.86
CA ARG A 49 -3.53 22.30 -3.31
C ARG A 49 -4.16 22.67 -1.96
N GLU A 50 -5.18 21.94 -1.58
CA GLU A 50 -5.98 22.23 -0.39
C GLU A 50 -5.62 21.31 0.80
N VAL A 51 -4.80 20.28 0.57
CA VAL A 51 -4.32 19.37 1.61
C VAL A 51 -3.11 19.95 2.35
N ASP A 52 -2.84 19.47 3.55
CA ASP A 52 -1.71 19.94 4.36
C ASP A 52 -0.37 19.36 3.89
N LEU A 53 -0.39 18.12 3.37
CA LEU A 53 0.78 17.50 2.78
C LEU A 53 0.40 16.36 1.82
N VAL A 54 1.34 16.02 0.94
CA VAL A 54 1.23 14.89 0.00
C VAL A 54 2.31 13.85 0.30
N LEU A 55 1.91 12.60 0.46
CA LEU A 55 2.82 11.45 0.48
C LEU A 55 2.83 10.80 -0.90
N ALA A 56 3.93 10.97 -1.65
CA ALA A 56 4.03 10.49 -3.01
C ALA A 56 4.72 9.11 -3.09
N HIS A 57 4.03 8.13 -3.65
CA HIS A 57 4.58 6.81 -3.93
C HIS A 57 5.12 6.73 -5.36
N GLY A 58 6.35 7.16 -5.56
CA GLY A 58 7.03 7.25 -6.85
C GLY A 58 7.42 8.66 -7.23
N ALA A 59 7.94 8.82 -8.44
CA ALA A 59 8.36 10.11 -8.98
C ALA A 59 7.14 10.91 -9.46
N LEU A 60 7.13 12.21 -9.18
CA LEU A 60 6.15 13.15 -9.70
C LEU A 60 6.69 13.80 -10.99
N ASP A 61 5.89 13.82 -12.03
CA ASP A 61 6.19 14.61 -13.23
C ASP A 61 5.91 16.10 -12.99
N ALA A 62 6.31 16.94 -13.97
CA ALA A 62 6.15 18.38 -13.88
C ALA A 62 4.67 18.81 -13.80
N GLY A 63 3.77 18.07 -14.43
CA GLY A 63 2.32 18.34 -14.39
C GLY A 63 1.74 18.13 -13.00
N LEU A 64 2.09 17.04 -12.35
CA LEU A 64 1.68 16.74 -10.97
C LEU A 64 2.30 17.72 -9.97
N GLN A 65 3.58 18.08 -10.14
CA GLN A 65 4.22 19.09 -9.31
C GLN A 65 3.49 20.43 -9.42
N ALA A 66 3.13 20.85 -10.64
CA ALA A 66 2.36 22.07 -10.87
C ALA A 66 0.93 21.97 -10.28
N ALA A 67 0.30 20.79 -10.32
CA ALA A 67 -1.02 20.59 -9.74
C ALA A 67 -1.00 20.70 -8.20
N ILE A 68 0.03 20.16 -7.55
CA ILE A 68 0.24 20.22 -6.10
C ILE A 68 0.60 21.63 -5.64
N GLY A 69 1.37 22.36 -6.45
CA GLY A 69 1.78 23.73 -6.14
C GLY A 69 2.78 23.82 -4.97
N SER A 70 2.47 24.61 -3.94
CA SER A 70 3.33 24.85 -2.78
C SER A 70 3.13 23.85 -1.62
N VAL A 71 2.22 22.88 -1.75
CA VAL A 71 1.96 21.91 -0.70
C VAL A 71 3.20 21.03 -0.48
N PRO A 72 3.63 20.79 0.77
CA PRO A 72 4.78 19.94 1.05
C PRO A 72 4.59 18.53 0.52
N VAL A 73 5.58 17.98 -0.16
CA VAL A 73 5.58 16.62 -0.72
C VAL A 73 6.68 15.80 -0.06
N PHE A 74 6.31 14.64 0.47
CA PHE A 74 7.25 13.69 1.03
C PHE A 74 7.19 12.38 0.24
N SER A 75 8.34 11.74 0.05
CA SER A 75 8.39 10.43 -0.58
C SER A 75 7.79 9.37 0.34
N MET A 76 7.08 8.41 -0.25
CA MET A 76 6.61 7.21 0.43
C MET A 76 7.01 5.97 -0.36
N ARG A 77 7.41 4.91 0.34
CA ARG A 77 7.68 3.60 -0.26
C ARG A 77 7.09 2.52 0.62
N LEU A 78 6.49 1.51 -0.01
CA LEU A 78 6.08 0.30 0.70
C LEU A 78 7.24 -0.69 0.69
N ARG A 79 7.69 -1.12 1.86
CA ARG A 79 8.75 -2.12 2.00
C ARG A 79 8.31 -3.26 2.90
N GLY A 80 8.62 -4.47 2.48
CA GLY A 80 8.52 -5.68 3.28
C GLY A 80 9.91 -6.29 3.47
N GLU A 81 10.21 -6.72 4.68
CA GLU A 81 11.51 -7.31 5.05
C GLU A 81 11.34 -8.69 5.68
N ILE A 82 10.11 -9.04 6.07
CA ILE A 82 9.81 -10.31 6.72
C ILE A 82 8.73 -11.06 5.96
N LEU A 83 8.76 -12.38 6.11
CA LEU A 83 7.69 -13.29 5.76
C LEU A 83 7.12 -13.86 7.04
N ARG A 84 5.79 -13.93 7.17
CA ARG A 84 5.12 -14.48 8.33
C ARG A 84 4.29 -15.68 7.91
N SER A 85 4.43 -16.80 8.61
CA SER A 85 3.67 -18.01 8.32
C SER A 85 2.17 -17.79 8.58
N LEU A 86 1.32 -18.24 7.66
CA LEU A 86 -0.13 -18.23 7.87
C LEU A 86 -0.56 -19.26 8.91
N ARG A 87 0.16 -20.38 9.01
CA ARG A 87 -0.11 -21.45 9.97
C ARG A 87 0.26 -21.07 11.40
N ASP A 88 1.39 -20.39 11.56
CA ASP A 88 1.90 -19.92 12.85
C ASP A 88 2.29 -18.45 12.74
N PRO A 89 1.39 -17.52 13.09
CA PRO A 89 1.66 -16.08 13.00
C PRO A 89 2.82 -15.58 13.87
N GLN A 90 3.29 -16.38 14.86
CA GLN A 90 4.48 -16.06 15.64
C GLN A 90 5.77 -16.46 14.92
N HIS A 91 5.66 -17.36 13.92
CA HIS A 91 6.79 -17.75 13.10
C HIS A 91 7.01 -16.79 11.95
N SER A 92 8.14 -16.10 11.97
CA SER A 92 8.55 -15.19 10.91
C SER A 92 10.01 -15.41 10.53
N VAL A 93 10.32 -15.13 9.27
CA VAL A 93 11.68 -15.21 8.72
C VAL A 93 11.96 -13.95 7.92
N THR A 94 13.23 -13.60 7.74
CA THR A 94 13.60 -12.48 6.88
C THR A 94 13.43 -12.87 5.41
N LEU A 95 12.97 -11.94 4.59
CA LEU A 95 12.85 -12.13 3.14
C LEU A 95 14.20 -12.50 2.52
N GLU A 96 15.29 -11.91 3.01
CA GLU A 96 16.65 -12.17 2.54
C GLU A 96 17.08 -13.64 2.73
N SER A 97 16.62 -14.31 3.81
CA SER A 97 16.93 -15.72 4.06
C SER A 97 16.37 -16.68 3.00
N TRP A 98 15.47 -16.18 2.15
CA TRP A 98 14.85 -16.93 1.06
C TRP A 98 15.46 -16.63 -0.32
N ARG A 99 16.53 -15.87 -0.38
CA ARG A 99 17.24 -15.58 -1.64
C ARG A 99 17.55 -16.89 -2.41
N GLY A 100 17.24 -16.90 -3.72
CA GLY A 100 17.38 -18.06 -4.60
C GLY A 100 16.30 -19.14 -4.43
N ARG A 101 15.37 -19.00 -3.49
CA ARG A 101 14.25 -19.94 -3.37
C ARG A 101 13.18 -19.64 -4.42
N ARG A 102 12.61 -20.70 -4.98
CA ARG A 102 11.45 -20.63 -5.85
C ARG A 102 10.19 -20.55 -5.01
N VAL A 103 9.27 -19.67 -5.39
CA VAL A 103 8.02 -19.41 -4.66
C VAL A 103 6.86 -19.13 -5.60
N HIS A 104 5.68 -19.58 -5.24
CA HIS A 104 4.43 -19.12 -5.86
C HIS A 104 4.03 -17.79 -5.23
N ALA A 105 4.00 -16.72 -6.01
CA ALA A 105 3.56 -15.42 -5.54
C ALA A 105 2.12 -15.15 -6.00
N VAL A 106 1.19 -15.07 -5.05
CA VAL A 106 -0.25 -14.92 -5.28
C VAL A 106 -0.68 -13.51 -4.87
N ALA A 107 -1.36 -12.79 -5.76
CA ALA A 107 -1.85 -11.45 -5.46
C ALA A 107 -3.14 -11.10 -6.19
N GLY A 108 -4.20 -10.79 -5.40
CA GLY A 108 -5.51 -10.29 -5.84
C GLY A 108 -5.71 -8.83 -5.41
N ILE A 109 -4.78 -7.97 -5.80
CA ILE A 109 -4.75 -6.53 -5.53
C ILE A 109 -4.65 -5.74 -6.83
N GLY A 110 -5.00 -4.46 -6.81
CA GLY A 110 -5.02 -3.61 -8.01
C GLY A 110 -3.69 -3.49 -8.75
N ARG A 111 -2.54 -3.73 -8.08
CA ARG A 111 -1.19 -3.67 -8.69
C ARG A 111 -0.27 -4.79 -8.22
N PRO A 112 -0.53 -6.02 -8.64
CA PRO A 112 0.24 -7.18 -8.21
C PRO A 112 1.70 -7.14 -8.67
N GLN A 113 2.02 -6.42 -9.76
CA GLN A 113 3.38 -6.31 -10.30
C GLN A 113 4.37 -5.73 -9.30
N ARG A 114 3.94 -4.83 -8.41
CA ARG A 114 4.80 -4.27 -7.36
C ARG A 114 5.20 -5.31 -6.32
N PHE A 115 4.25 -6.14 -5.93
CA PHE A 115 4.51 -7.26 -5.03
C PHE A 115 5.51 -8.23 -5.64
N PHE A 116 5.28 -8.66 -6.88
CA PHE A 116 6.21 -9.56 -7.57
C PHE A 116 7.60 -8.94 -7.73
N ALA A 117 7.68 -7.68 -8.14
CA ALA A 117 8.96 -6.99 -8.30
C ALA A 117 9.75 -6.85 -7.00
N GLN A 118 9.08 -6.68 -5.84
CA GLN A 118 9.77 -6.65 -4.54
C GLN A 118 10.38 -8.02 -4.19
N LEU A 119 9.67 -9.12 -4.44
CA LEU A 119 10.17 -10.47 -4.20
C LEU A 119 11.35 -10.80 -5.14
N GLU A 120 11.25 -10.45 -6.41
CA GLU A 120 12.32 -10.63 -7.40
C GLU A 120 13.57 -9.80 -7.06
N ALA A 121 13.38 -8.54 -6.65
CA ALA A 121 14.46 -7.67 -6.22
C ALA A 121 15.19 -8.20 -4.96
N ALA A 122 14.49 -8.95 -4.12
CA ALA A 122 15.07 -9.66 -2.99
C ALA A 122 15.83 -10.94 -3.42
N GLY A 123 15.76 -11.32 -4.70
CA GLY A 123 16.47 -12.47 -5.27
C GLY A 123 15.70 -13.78 -5.19
N LEU A 124 14.39 -13.77 -5.06
CA LEU A 124 13.56 -14.97 -5.15
C LEU A 124 13.26 -15.33 -6.62
N GLU A 125 13.09 -16.63 -6.90
CA GLU A 125 12.55 -17.11 -8.17
C GLU A 125 11.03 -17.12 -8.11
N VAL A 126 10.38 -16.12 -8.72
CA VAL A 126 8.95 -15.85 -8.54
C VAL A 126 8.09 -16.49 -9.64
N LEU A 127 7.25 -17.45 -9.28
CA LEU A 127 6.15 -17.93 -10.10
C LEU A 127 4.92 -17.04 -9.83
N ARG A 128 4.62 -16.16 -10.77
CA ARG A 128 3.62 -15.10 -10.60
C ARG A 128 2.20 -15.61 -10.85
N HIS A 129 1.30 -15.39 -9.90
CA HIS A 129 -0.14 -15.70 -9.99
C HIS A 129 -0.97 -14.45 -9.70
N PRO A 130 -1.16 -13.57 -10.71
CA PRO A 130 -2.02 -12.41 -10.57
C PRO A 130 -3.49 -12.80 -10.63
N PHE A 131 -4.27 -12.30 -9.69
CA PHE A 131 -5.74 -12.42 -9.68
C PHE A 131 -6.37 -11.02 -9.84
N PRO A 132 -7.65 -10.92 -10.23
CA PRO A 132 -8.38 -9.66 -10.22
C PRO A 132 -8.36 -8.99 -8.85
N ASP A 133 -8.41 -7.67 -8.81
CA ASP A 133 -8.53 -6.96 -7.53
C ASP A 133 -9.80 -7.41 -6.80
N HIS A 134 -9.68 -7.55 -5.47
CA HIS A 134 -10.74 -8.09 -4.61
C HIS A 134 -11.19 -9.53 -4.92
N HIS A 135 -10.35 -10.33 -5.58
CA HIS A 135 -10.68 -11.74 -5.87
C HIS A 135 -11.17 -12.49 -4.62
N ASP A 136 -12.22 -13.30 -4.81
CA ASP A 136 -12.76 -14.21 -3.79
C ASP A 136 -12.03 -15.54 -3.88
N PHE A 137 -10.93 -15.67 -3.14
CA PHE A 137 -10.06 -16.84 -3.18
C PHE A 137 -10.74 -18.10 -2.66
N LYS A 138 -10.45 -19.22 -3.32
CA LYS A 138 -10.86 -20.56 -2.95
C LYS A 138 -9.65 -21.47 -2.82
N ALA A 139 -9.77 -22.57 -2.10
CA ALA A 139 -8.68 -23.51 -1.89
C ALA A 139 -8.04 -23.99 -3.21
N GLN A 140 -8.85 -24.17 -4.27
CA GLN A 140 -8.37 -24.57 -5.59
C GLN A 140 -7.45 -23.56 -6.27
N ASP A 141 -7.56 -22.26 -5.94
CA ASP A 141 -6.72 -21.19 -6.49
C ASP A 141 -5.29 -21.25 -5.97
N LEU A 142 -5.08 -22.00 -4.88
CA LEU A 142 -3.77 -22.20 -4.23
C LEU A 142 -3.18 -23.60 -4.50
N VAL A 143 -3.73 -24.34 -5.47
CA VAL A 143 -3.21 -25.65 -5.88
C VAL A 143 -2.33 -25.50 -7.11
N PHE A 144 -1.05 -25.75 -6.95
CA PHE A 144 -0.05 -25.65 -8.01
C PHE A 144 0.58 -27.01 -8.32
N SER A 145 0.96 -27.25 -9.56
CA SER A 145 1.57 -28.50 -10.00
C SER A 145 3.01 -28.67 -9.50
N GLU A 146 3.70 -27.56 -9.30
CA GLU A 146 5.08 -27.54 -8.80
C GLU A 146 5.06 -27.27 -7.28
N PRO A 147 5.71 -28.11 -6.45
CA PRO A 147 5.75 -27.88 -5.02
C PRO A 147 6.73 -26.72 -4.71
N ALA A 148 6.19 -25.62 -4.17
CA ALA A 148 6.97 -24.49 -3.67
C ALA A 148 6.13 -23.72 -2.63
N PRO A 149 6.77 -22.98 -1.70
CA PRO A 149 6.06 -22.10 -0.77
C PRO A 149 5.19 -21.09 -1.50
N ILE A 150 4.04 -20.75 -0.89
CA ILE A 150 3.14 -19.73 -1.40
C ILE A 150 3.36 -18.44 -0.63
N LEU A 151 3.70 -17.36 -1.33
CA LEU A 151 3.76 -16.01 -0.78
C LEU A 151 2.56 -15.21 -1.27
N MET A 152 1.90 -14.51 -0.37
CA MET A 152 0.77 -13.64 -0.71
C MET A 152 0.86 -12.30 0.01
N THR A 153 0.14 -11.31 -0.51
CA THR A 153 0.03 -10.02 0.17
C THR A 153 -0.70 -10.20 1.50
N ALA A 154 -0.46 -9.34 2.48
CA ALA A 154 -1.17 -9.40 3.77
C ALA A 154 -2.70 -9.29 3.57
N LYS A 155 -3.17 -8.49 2.59
CA LYS A 155 -4.60 -8.35 2.25
C LYS A 155 -5.20 -9.67 1.77
N ASP A 156 -4.47 -10.43 0.95
CA ASP A 156 -4.95 -11.71 0.42
C ASP A 156 -4.78 -12.83 1.43
N ALA A 157 -3.73 -12.79 2.26
CA ALA A 157 -3.48 -13.74 3.35
C ALA A 157 -4.65 -13.85 4.31
N VAL A 158 -5.26 -12.71 4.69
CA VAL A 158 -6.45 -12.68 5.55
C VAL A 158 -7.61 -13.48 4.94
N LYS A 159 -7.81 -13.39 3.61
CA LYS A 159 -8.89 -14.11 2.91
C LYS A 159 -8.61 -15.62 2.80
N CYS A 160 -7.32 -15.99 2.74
CA CYS A 160 -6.90 -17.36 2.49
C CYS A 160 -6.58 -18.16 3.77
N SER A 161 -6.44 -17.50 4.91
CA SER A 161 -5.93 -18.09 6.16
C SER A 161 -6.64 -19.36 6.61
N ALA A 162 -7.95 -19.52 6.31
CA ALA A 162 -8.74 -20.66 6.72
C ALA A 162 -8.48 -21.95 5.89
N PHE A 163 -7.92 -21.81 4.67
CA PHE A 163 -7.79 -22.93 3.72
C PHE A 163 -6.45 -22.97 2.99
N ALA A 164 -5.56 -22.01 3.26
CA ALA A 164 -4.24 -22.00 2.64
C ALA A 164 -3.42 -23.23 3.03
N PRO A 165 -2.61 -23.79 2.11
CA PRO A 165 -1.67 -24.85 2.41
C PRO A 165 -0.69 -24.48 3.54
N ASP A 166 -0.15 -25.48 4.22
CA ASP A 166 0.72 -25.29 5.38
C ASP A 166 1.95 -24.40 5.13
N ASP A 167 2.56 -24.50 3.94
CA ASP A 167 3.72 -23.68 3.55
C ASP A 167 3.29 -22.39 2.83
N SER A 168 2.31 -21.70 3.43
CA SER A 168 1.81 -20.41 2.97
C SER A 168 2.24 -19.29 3.90
N TRP A 169 2.64 -18.18 3.30
CA TRP A 169 3.26 -17.05 3.99
C TRP A 169 2.68 -15.73 3.50
N GLU A 170 2.48 -14.80 4.42
CA GLU A 170 2.19 -13.41 4.08
C GLU A 170 3.48 -12.59 3.98
N PHE A 171 3.45 -11.61 3.11
CA PHE A 171 4.47 -10.59 2.97
C PHE A 171 3.91 -9.24 3.42
N PRO A 172 3.99 -8.92 4.72
CA PRO A 172 3.55 -7.63 5.23
C PRO A 172 4.48 -6.52 4.75
N VAL A 173 3.90 -5.42 4.30
CA VAL A 173 4.63 -4.22 3.90
C VAL A 173 4.31 -3.08 4.85
N GLN A 174 5.31 -2.21 5.08
CA GLN A 174 5.17 -0.99 5.85
C GLN A 174 5.48 0.22 4.98
N ALA A 175 4.80 1.31 5.22
CA ALA A 175 5.11 2.57 4.57
C ALA A 175 6.36 3.18 5.22
N GLN A 176 7.39 3.35 4.42
CA GLN A 176 8.55 4.18 4.78
C GLN A 176 8.33 5.57 4.20
N ILE A 177 8.19 6.55 5.07
CA ILE A 177 7.92 7.94 4.72
C ILE A 177 9.22 8.73 4.82
N GLY A 178 9.43 9.66 3.88
CA GLY A 178 10.60 10.53 3.87
C GLY A 178 10.71 11.38 5.15
N SER A 179 11.95 11.73 5.50
CA SER A 179 12.25 12.57 6.68
C SER A 179 11.50 13.91 6.63
N GLY A 180 11.10 14.39 7.79
CA GLY A 180 10.37 15.66 7.96
C GLY A 180 8.86 15.55 7.85
N ALA A 181 8.30 14.43 7.35
CA ALA A 181 6.86 14.26 7.27
C ALA A 181 6.22 14.08 8.66
N ALA A 182 6.86 13.30 9.53
CA ALA A 182 6.37 13.08 10.88
C ALA A 182 6.38 14.38 11.71
N GLU A 183 7.45 15.13 11.61
CA GLU A 183 7.61 16.44 12.25
C GLU A 183 6.50 17.39 11.79
N ARG A 184 6.25 17.44 10.48
CA ARG A 184 5.21 18.30 9.91
C ARG A 184 3.79 17.92 10.39
N ILE A 185 3.52 16.61 10.52
CA ILE A 185 2.25 16.11 11.05
C ILE A 185 2.08 16.52 12.51
N LEU A 186 3.13 16.35 13.32
CA LEU A 186 3.10 16.69 14.74
C LEU A 186 2.89 18.20 14.97
N GLU A 187 3.64 19.05 14.25
CA GLU A 187 3.48 20.50 14.30
C GLU A 187 2.03 20.92 14.06
N LYS A 188 1.39 20.37 13.01
CA LYS A 188 0.00 20.68 12.67
C LYS A 188 -0.99 20.22 13.74
N LEU A 189 -0.78 19.05 14.33
CA LEU A 189 -1.65 18.55 15.40
C LEU A 189 -1.51 19.33 16.70
N GLU A 190 -0.30 19.86 16.98
CA GLU A 190 -0.06 20.72 18.15
C GLU A 190 -0.69 22.10 17.96
N ASP A 191 -0.58 22.70 16.76
CA ASP A 191 -1.21 23.98 16.42
C ASP A 191 -2.73 23.89 16.50
N GLY A 192 -3.35 22.80 16.06
CA GLY A 192 -4.78 22.54 16.14
C GLY A 192 -5.31 22.47 17.59
N ARG A 193 -4.52 21.93 18.51
CA ARG A 193 -4.87 21.88 19.96
C ARG A 193 -4.86 23.26 20.63
N THR A 194 -4.12 24.21 20.08
CA THR A 194 -3.99 25.55 20.66
C THR A 194 -5.14 26.47 20.26
N THR A 195 -5.92 26.12 19.24
CA THR A 195 -7.02 26.91 18.68
C THR A 195 -8.41 26.41 19.07
N ALA A 196 -8.54 25.34 19.85
CA ALA A 196 -9.78 24.77 20.39
C ALA A 196 -9.94 25.10 21.90
#